data_a73f118f4f3c9793b8141acc5ffb1ff3
#
_entry.id   a73f118f4f3c9793b8141acc5ffb1ff3
#
_cell.length_a   1.000
_cell.length_b   1.000
_cell.length_c   1.000
_cell.angle_alpha   90.00
_cell.angle_beta   90.00
_cell.angle_gamma   90.00
#
_symmetry.space_group_name_H-M   'P 1'
#
loop_
_entity.id
_entity.type
_entity.pdbx_description
1 polymer ?
#
loop_
_entity_poly.entity_id
_entity_poly.type
_entity_poly.pdbx_seq_one_letter_code
_entity_poly.pdbx_strand_id
1 'polypeptide(L)'
;MTRKLYWEQPYSQDFTGNVISVDGPRVELDQTLFYPRGGGVSPDTGVMDGVKVVETTKDGERILHTLESLPGFHQGQTVTGRVDWDRRHRLMRMHTAGHLLSALFYSRANCRITGNQIDVERSRMDFNLESFDRSQIETFVDEGNRLISNDAPVKTYFLDRNEALKLPEMVKLAEATPPADDKLRIVEIAGIDKQADGGLHVAQLKEIGRIQLLKLENKGKTNRRLYYDVISP
;
A
#
# COMPACT_ATOMS: atom_id res chain seq x y z
N MET A 1 -7.77 17.86 -10.82
CA MET A 1 -7.90 16.52 -10.20
C MET A 1 -7.28 15.50 -11.13
N THR A 2 -6.31 14.73 -10.67
CA THR A 2 -5.66 13.67 -11.46
C THR A 2 -6.47 12.38 -11.35
N ARG A 3 -6.83 11.76 -12.49
CA ARG A 3 -7.49 10.43 -12.50
C ARG A 3 -6.50 9.37 -12.05
N LYS A 4 -6.92 8.54 -11.09
CA LYS A 4 -6.09 7.56 -10.39
C LYS A 4 -6.15 6.20 -11.10
N LEU A 5 -5.49 6.06 -12.27
CA LEU A 5 -5.48 4.80 -13.04
C LEU A 5 -4.92 3.63 -12.23
N TYR A 6 -4.03 3.89 -11.27
CA TYR A 6 -3.48 2.85 -10.40
C TYR A 6 -4.55 2.14 -9.54
N TRP A 7 -5.71 2.76 -9.28
CA TRP A 7 -6.84 2.08 -8.62
C TRP A 7 -7.69 1.26 -9.58
N GLU A 8 -7.80 1.73 -10.84
CA GLU A 8 -8.61 1.10 -11.87
C GLU A 8 -7.88 -0.09 -12.52
N GLN A 9 -6.57 0.02 -12.68
CA GLN A 9 -5.71 -0.90 -13.42
C GLN A 9 -4.39 -1.17 -12.67
N PRO A 10 -4.42 -1.73 -11.45
CA PRO A 10 -3.22 -1.84 -10.61
C PRO A 10 -2.10 -2.70 -11.21
N TYR A 11 -2.42 -3.59 -12.14
CA TYR A 11 -1.47 -4.47 -12.83
C TYR A 11 -0.97 -3.91 -14.18
N SER A 12 -1.49 -2.79 -14.64
CA SER A 12 -0.99 -2.13 -15.85
C SER A 12 0.36 -1.47 -15.57
N GLN A 13 1.24 -1.54 -16.56
CA GLN A 13 2.60 -0.98 -16.45
C GLN A 13 2.73 0.30 -17.27
N ASP A 14 2.07 0.38 -18.41
CA ASP A 14 2.15 1.49 -19.36
C ASP A 14 0.84 2.27 -19.40
N PHE A 15 0.96 3.58 -19.56
CA PHE A 15 -0.18 4.47 -19.74
C PHE A 15 0.24 5.72 -20.53
N THR A 16 -0.76 6.46 -21.01
CA THR A 16 -0.58 7.80 -21.56
C THR A 16 -1.32 8.81 -20.68
N GLY A 17 -0.81 10.02 -20.58
CA GLY A 17 -1.45 11.13 -19.88
C GLY A 17 -1.13 12.46 -20.52
N ASN A 18 -2.00 13.45 -20.36
CA ASN A 18 -1.75 14.79 -20.83
C ASN A 18 -1.10 15.62 -19.72
N VAL A 19 -0.08 16.38 -20.06
CA VAL A 19 0.63 17.26 -19.13
C VAL A 19 -0.25 18.45 -18.76
N ILE A 20 -0.63 18.54 -17.49
CA ILE A 20 -1.40 19.66 -16.94
C ILE A 20 -0.49 20.81 -16.54
N SER A 21 0.65 20.51 -15.92
CA SER A 21 1.64 21.53 -15.55
C SER A 21 3.05 20.94 -15.46
N VAL A 22 4.03 21.79 -15.70
CA VAL A 22 5.45 21.52 -15.48
C VAL A 22 6.04 22.65 -14.64
N ASP A 23 6.66 22.30 -13.52
CA ASP A 23 7.35 23.23 -12.62
C ASP A 23 8.73 22.64 -12.28
N GLY A 24 9.74 23.07 -13.04
CA GLY A 24 11.06 22.46 -12.99
C GLY A 24 10.99 20.96 -13.29
N PRO A 25 11.49 20.09 -12.40
CA PRO A 25 11.41 18.65 -12.57
C PRO A 25 10.05 18.04 -12.15
N ARG A 26 9.09 18.85 -11.65
CA ARG A 26 7.78 18.39 -11.20
C ARG A 26 6.76 18.46 -12.31
N VAL A 27 6.05 17.37 -12.53
CA VAL A 27 5.04 17.23 -13.58
C VAL A 27 3.73 16.75 -13.00
N GLU A 28 2.64 17.41 -13.35
CA GLU A 28 1.27 16.96 -13.11
C GLU A 28 0.65 16.46 -14.40
N LEU A 29 -0.01 15.31 -14.35
CA LEU A 29 -0.77 14.74 -15.46
C LEU A 29 -2.28 14.72 -15.15
N ASP A 30 -3.11 14.69 -16.19
CA ASP A 30 -4.56 14.51 -16.08
C ASP A 30 -4.92 13.13 -15.52
N GLN A 31 -4.09 12.12 -15.78
CA GLN A 31 -4.23 10.76 -15.26
C GLN A 31 -2.86 10.10 -15.05
N THR A 32 -2.79 9.12 -14.14
CA THR A 32 -1.53 8.42 -13.88
C THR A 32 -1.71 7.01 -13.31
N LEU A 33 -0.80 6.10 -13.70
CA LEU A 33 -0.61 4.81 -13.03
C LEU A 33 0.33 4.92 -11.82
N PHE A 34 1.16 5.97 -11.69
CA PHE A 34 2.09 6.08 -10.58
C PHE A 34 1.36 6.30 -9.26
N TYR A 35 1.50 5.36 -8.33
CA TYR A 35 0.98 5.47 -6.97
C TYR A 35 1.80 6.48 -6.16
N PRO A 36 1.18 7.51 -5.60
CA PRO A 36 1.89 8.49 -4.78
C PRO A 36 2.17 7.94 -3.38
N ARG A 37 3.20 8.46 -2.72
CA ARG A 37 3.47 8.19 -1.30
C ARG A 37 2.22 8.44 -0.46
N GLY A 38 1.79 7.46 0.32
CA GLY A 38 0.61 7.60 1.18
C GLY A 38 0.35 6.36 2.02
N GLY A 39 -0.36 6.50 3.15
CA GLY A 39 -0.72 5.37 4.03
C GLY A 39 0.47 4.59 4.60
N GLY A 40 1.67 5.18 4.65
CA GLY A 40 2.90 4.48 5.05
C GLY A 40 3.53 3.66 3.92
N VAL A 41 2.99 3.70 2.69
CA VAL A 41 3.51 2.97 1.53
C VAL A 41 4.42 3.87 0.70
N SER A 42 5.58 3.35 0.33
CA SER A 42 6.52 4.02 -0.57
C SER A 42 5.91 4.19 -1.97
N PRO A 43 6.24 5.31 -2.68
CA PRO A 43 5.66 5.61 -3.97
C PRO A 43 6.23 4.73 -5.08
N ASP A 44 5.51 4.70 -6.18
CA ASP A 44 6.04 4.16 -7.42
C ASP A 44 7.15 5.05 -7.99
N THR A 45 8.03 4.40 -8.72
CA THR A 45 9.02 4.97 -9.61
C THR A 45 8.85 4.39 -11.01
N GLY A 46 9.59 4.91 -11.99
CA GLY A 46 9.54 4.41 -13.35
C GLY A 46 10.11 5.41 -14.35
N VAL A 47 9.49 5.51 -15.52
CA VAL A 47 9.96 6.38 -16.61
C VAL A 47 8.77 7.13 -17.23
N MET A 48 8.97 8.39 -17.61
CA MET A 48 8.00 9.24 -18.33
C MET A 48 8.73 9.86 -19.54
N ASP A 49 8.34 9.46 -20.76
CA ASP A 49 8.98 9.84 -22.02
C ASP A 49 10.53 9.80 -21.95
N GLY A 50 11.07 8.68 -21.43
CA GLY A 50 12.51 8.46 -21.33
C GLY A 50 13.18 9.09 -20.10
N VAL A 51 12.50 9.96 -19.35
CA VAL A 51 13.03 10.56 -18.12
C VAL A 51 12.57 9.77 -16.90
N LYS A 52 13.48 9.46 -15.99
CA LYS A 52 13.18 8.69 -14.78
C LYS A 52 12.29 9.47 -13.81
N VAL A 53 11.21 8.84 -13.34
CA VAL A 53 10.37 9.32 -12.24
C VAL A 53 10.97 8.78 -10.94
N VAL A 54 11.49 9.67 -10.10
CA VAL A 54 12.18 9.30 -8.86
C VAL A 54 11.30 9.38 -7.62
N GLU A 55 10.23 10.16 -7.68
CA GLU A 55 9.28 10.33 -6.58
C GLU A 55 7.89 10.64 -7.15
N THR A 56 6.86 10.13 -6.49
CA THR A 56 5.45 10.48 -6.76
C THR A 56 4.79 10.88 -5.46
N THR A 57 4.23 12.09 -5.40
CA THR A 57 3.61 12.66 -4.19
C THR A 57 2.19 13.12 -4.46
N LYS A 58 1.40 13.22 -3.39
CA LYS A 58 0.04 13.77 -3.44
C LYS A 58 0.03 15.16 -2.78
N ASP A 59 -0.58 16.13 -3.48
CA ASP A 59 -0.86 17.48 -2.99
C ASP A 59 -2.35 17.79 -3.21
N GLY A 60 -3.15 17.66 -2.17
CA GLY A 60 -4.60 17.67 -2.30
C GLY A 60 -5.09 16.56 -3.24
N GLU A 61 -5.77 16.95 -4.33
CA GLU A 61 -6.24 16.04 -5.38
C GLU A 61 -5.26 15.94 -6.57
N ARG A 62 -4.13 16.62 -6.50
CA ARG A 62 -3.07 16.59 -7.51
C ARG A 62 -2.08 15.48 -7.22
N ILE A 63 -1.58 14.85 -8.26
CA ILE A 63 -0.47 13.90 -8.15
C ILE A 63 0.71 14.48 -8.93
N LEU A 64 1.81 14.68 -8.21
CA LEU A 64 3.03 15.29 -8.73
C LEU A 64 4.11 14.22 -8.89
N HIS A 65 4.66 14.17 -10.10
CA HIS A 65 5.77 13.29 -10.46
C HIS A 65 7.06 14.09 -10.46
N THR A 66 8.03 13.74 -9.63
CA THR A 66 9.36 14.36 -9.65
C THR A 66 10.26 13.56 -10.58
N LEU A 67 10.77 14.22 -11.61
CA LEU A 67 11.69 13.64 -12.58
C LEU A 67 13.14 13.82 -12.12
N GLU A 68 14.03 12.93 -12.56
CA GLU A 68 15.47 13.00 -12.26
C GLU A 68 16.14 14.20 -12.93
N SER A 69 15.59 14.69 -14.05
CA SER A 69 16.05 15.85 -14.81
C SER A 69 14.87 16.66 -15.34
N LEU A 70 15.17 17.85 -15.90
CA LEU A 70 14.14 18.66 -16.56
C LEU A 70 13.55 17.89 -17.75
N PRO A 71 12.20 17.87 -17.90
CA PRO A 71 11.56 17.23 -19.04
C PRO A 71 11.78 17.99 -20.35
N GLY A 72 11.83 17.26 -21.46
CA GLY A 72 11.81 17.83 -22.80
C GLY A 72 10.41 18.17 -23.32
N PHE A 73 9.38 17.91 -22.52
CA PHE A 73 7.96 18.15 -22.86
C PHE A 73 7.37 19.29 -22.01
N HIS A 74 6.23 19.81 -22.44
CA HIS A 74 5.57 20.96 -21.83
C HIS A 74 4.06 20.73 -21.66
N GLN A 75 3.39 21.66 -20.98
CA GLN A 75 1.94 21.67 -20.79
C GLN A 75 1.18 21.46 -22.11
N GLY A 76 0.15 20.61 -22.07
CA GLY A 76 -0.71 20.28 -23.21
C GLY A 76 -0.19 19.11 -24.07
N GLN A 77 1.04 18.65 -23.88
CA GLN A 77 1.53 17.46 -24.58
C GLN A 77 1.04 16.17 -23.93
N THR A 78 0.90 15.13 -24.75
CA THR A 78 0.68 13.76 -24.29
C THR A 78 2.01 13.08 -24.08
N VAL A 79 2.18 12.44 -22.93
CA VAL A 79 3.37 11.68 -22.55
C VAL A 79 3.03 10.23 -22.27
N THR A 80 4.00 9.36 -22.42
CA THR A 80 3.90 7.95 -22.06
C THR A 80 4.61 7.71 -20.73
N GLY A 81 3.93 7.08 -19.77
CA GLY A 81 4.50 6.65 -18.50
C GLY A 81 4.61 5.14 -18.44
N ARG A 82 5.72 4.65 -17.89
CA ARG A 82 5.93 3.23 -17.54
C ARG A 82 6.35 3.11 -16.09
N VAL A 83 5.59 2.36 -15.32
CA VAL A 83 5.87 2.07 -13.91
C VAL A 83 6.96 1.01 -13.79
N ASP A 84 7.86 1.16 -12.83
CA ASP A 84 8.77 0.09 -12.39
C ASP A 84 7.93 -1.03 -11.76
N TRP A 85 7.66 -2.06 -12.56
CA TRP A 85 6.76 -3.13 -12.18
C TRP A 85 7.32 -4.00 -11.04
N ASP A 86 8.61 -4.29 -11.05
CA ASP A 86 9.22 -5.12 -10.01
C ASP A 86 9.09 -4.44 -8.64
N ARG A 87 9.35 -3.14 -8.60
CA ARG A 87 9.14 -2.33 -7.42
C ARG A 87 7.66 -2.29 -7.00
N ARG A 88 6.76 -1.99 -7.92
CA ARG A 88 5.31 -1.94 -7.65
C ARG A 88 4.79 -3.26 -7.10
N HIS A 89 5.03 -4.35 -7.81
CA HIS A 89 4.52 -5.67 -7.43
C HIS A 89 5.08 -6.10 -6.06
N ARG A 90 6.34 -5.79 -5.79
CA ARG A 90 6.92 -6.03 -4.48
C ARG A 90 6.23 -5.23 -3.36
N LEU A 91 5.96 -3.94 -3.58
CA LEU A 91 5.21 -3.11 -2.63
C LEU A 91 3.78 -3.64 -2.42
N MET A 92 3.08 -4.08 -3.47
CA MET A 92 1.76 -4.71 -3.37
C MET A 92 1.80 -5.97 -2.51
N ARG A 93 2.79 -6.83 -2.71
CA ARG A 93 3.01 -8.05 -1.91
C ARG A 93 3.26 -7.73 -0.44
N MET A 94 4.19 -6.80 -0.17
CA MET A 94 4.50 -6.32 1.18
C MET A 94 3.27 -5.71 1.87
N HIS A 95 2.50 -4.91 1.14
CA HIS A 95 1.32 -4.26 1.71
C HIS A 95 0.23 -5.28 2.04
N THR A 96 -0.04 -6.23 1.14
CA THR A 96 -1.03 -7.29 1.40
C THR A 96 -0.58 -8.21 2.55
N ALA A 97 0.72 -8.50 2.67
CA ALA A 97 1.28 -9.22 3.82
C ALA A 97 1.05 -8.45 5.14
N GLY A 98 1.18 -7.12 5.11
CA GLY A 98 0.87 -6.25 6.25
C GLY A 98 -0.59 -6.36 6.68
N HIS A 99 -1.53 -6.34 5.75
CA HIS A 99 -2.96 -6.54 6.03
C HIS A 99 -3.25 -7.91 6.64
N LEU A 100 -2.66 -8.96 6.09
CA LEU A 100 -2.79 -10.32 6.62
C LEU A 100 -2.27 -10.42 8.07
N LEU A 101 -1.07 -9.89 8.33
CA LEU A 101 -0.51 -9.86 9.69
C LEU A 101 -1.39 -9.03 10.63
N SER A 102 -1.86 -7.86 10.20
CA SER A 102 -2.77 -7.02 10.98
C SER A 102 -4.03 -7.77 11.39
N ALA A 103 -4.64 -8.51 10.46
CA ALA A 103 -5.84 -9.30 10.74
C ALA A 103 -5.56 -10.41 11.78
N LEU A 104 -4.43 -11.09 11.68
CA LEU A 104 -4.03 -12.13 12.63
C LEU A 104 -3.74 -11.55 14.02
N PHE A 105 -2.98 -10.48 14.12
CA PHE A 105 -2.71 -9.81 15.39
C PHE A 105 -3.98 -9.29 16.06
N TYR A 106 -4.90 -8.73 15.26
CA TYR A 106 -6.18 -8.28 15.79
C TYR A 106 -7.04 -9.45 16.30
N SER A 107 -7.20 -10.49 15.50
CA SER A 107 -8.07 -11.62 15.85
C SER A 107 -7.51 -12.51 16.96
N ARG A 108 -6.18 -12.67 17.08
CA ARG A 108 -5.52 -13.57 18.04
C ARG A 108 -5.09 -12.88 19.33
N ALA A 109 -4.77 -11.59 19.28
CA ALA A 109 -4.22 -10.86 20.43
C ALA A 109 -4.96 -9.53 20.70
N ASN A 110 -6.05 -9.24 19.99
CA ASN A 110 -6.78 -7.96 20.07
C ASN A 110 -5.86 -6.72 19.91
N CYS A 111 -4.82 -6.86 19.11
CA CYS A 111 -3.83 -5.80 18.88
C CYS A 111 -4.20 -4.97 17.66
N ARG A 112 -4.00 -3.67 17.77
CA ARG A 112 -4.20 -2.73 16.66
C ARG A 112 -2.86 -2.18 16.19
N ILE A 113 -2.80 -1.83 14.91
CA ILE A 113 -1.65 -1.14 14.33
C ILE A 113 -1.61 0.29 14.86
N THR A 114 -0.43 0.72 15.34
CA THR A 114 -0.14 2.10 15.75
C THR A 114 0.74 2.83 14.75
N GLY A 115 1.31 2.13 13.78
CA GLY A 115 2.11 2.68 12.70
C GLY A 115 2.57 1.61 11.73
N ASN A 116 2.85 2.01 10.51
CA ASN A 116 3.39 1.14 9.48
C ASN A 116 4.38 1.88 8.57
N GLN A 117 5.21 1.12 7.89
CA GLN A 117 6.01 1.58 6.77
C GLN A 117 6.22 0.39 5.83
N ILE A 118 5.73 0.53 4.61
CA ILE A 118 5.82 -0.49 3.56
C ILE A 118 6.87 -0.01 2.55
N ASP A 119 7.94 -0.78 2.40
CA ASP A 119 9.03 -0.47 1.49
C ASP A 119 9.54 -1.74 0.78
N VAL A 120 10.35 -1.56 -0.26
CA VAL A 120 10.87 -2.67 -1.08
C VAL A 120 11.93 -3.50 -0.37
N GLU A 121 12.75 -2.92 0.50
CA GLU A 121 13.80 -3.65 1.21
C GLU A 121 13.24 -4.46 2.37
N ARG A 122 12.42 -3.82 3.18
CA ARG A 122 11.73 -4.41 4.34
C ARG A 122 10.58 -3.52 4.77
N SER A 123 9.56 -4.13 5.31
CA SER A 123 8.43 -3.39 5.90
C SER A 123 8.45 -3.50 7.42
N ARG A 124 7.78 -2.55 8.07
CA ARG A 124 7.58 -2.58 9.53
C ARG A 124 6.15 -2.27 9.90
N MET A 125 5.72 -2.85 11.01
CA MET A 125 4.45 -2.56 11.65
C MET A 125 4.65 -2.40 13.15
N ASP A 126 3.96 -1.43 13.72
CA ASP A 126 3.93 -1.16 15.15
C ASP A 126 2.55 -1.57 15.69
N PHE A 127 2.54 -2.23 16.84
CA PHE A 127 1.31 -2.73 17.48
C PHE A 127 1.22 -2.25 18.92
N ASN A 128 0.00 -1.97 19.39
CA ASN A 128 -0.29 -1.65 20.79
C ASN A 128 -0.30 -2.93 21.65
N LEU A 129 0.87 -3.49 21.89
CA LEU A 129 1.06 -4.73 22.63
C LEU A 129 1.98 -4.48 23.83
N GLU A 130 1.53 -4.80 25.05
CA GLU A 130 2.29 -4.58 26.29
C GLU A 130 3.50 -5.51 26.43
N SER A 131 3.30 -6.77 26.02
CA SER A 131 4.37 -7.77 25.93
C SER A 131 4.19 -8.63 24.71
N PHE A 132 5.27 -9.15 24.15
CA PHE A 132 5.17 -10.20 23.17
C PHE A 132 6.23 -11.27 23.46
N ASP A 133 5.81 -12.50 23.27
CA ASP A 133 6.73 -13.62 23.15
C ASP A 133 7.07 -13.82 21.67
N ARG A 134 8.36 -13.94 21.37
CA ARG A 134 8.83 -14.17 20.00
C ARG A 134 8.17 -15.40 19.38
N SER A 135 8.01 -16.47 20.14
CA SER A 135 7.38 -17.71 19.68
C SER A 135 5.92 -17.50 19.28
N GLN A 136 5.19 -16.65 20.00
CA GLN A 136 3.82 -16.29 19.66
C GLN A 136 3.76 -15.53 18.33
N ILE A 137 4.66 -14.59 18.12
CA ILE A 137 4.72 -13.83 16.86
C ILE A 137 5.08 -14.75 15.69
N GLU A 138 6.05 -15.65 15.88
CA GLU A 138 6.40 -16.66 14.87
C GLU A 138 5.21 -17.57 14.53
N THR A 139 4.40 -17.94 15.51
CA THR A 139 3.16 -18.70 15.30
C THR A 139 2.15 -17.92 14.41
N PHE A 140 2.00 -16.61 14.61
CA PHE A 140 1.13 -15.79 13.76
C PHE A 140 1.68 -15.66 12.33
N VAL A 141 3.00 -15.52 12.17
CA VAL A 141 3.63 -15.51 10.85
C VAL A 141 3.44 -16.84 10.13
N ASP A 142 3.61 -17.96 10.84
CA ASP A 142 3.38 -19.31 10.28
C ASP A 142 1.91 -19.54 9.92
N GLU A 143 0.96 -19.04 10.73
CA GLU A 143 -0.46 -19.05 10.37
C GLU A 143 -0.71 -18.22 9.11
N GLY A 144 -0.11 -17.03 8.99
CA GLY A 144 -0.16 -16.21 7.78
C GLY A 144 0.36 -16.94 6.55
N ASN A 145 1.48 -17.62 6.67
CA ASN A 145 2.05 -18.40 5.59
C ASN A 145 1.16 -19.58 5.16
N ARG A 146 0.46 -20.22 6.10
CA ARG A 146 -0.56 -21.24 5.76
C ARG A 146 -1.75 -20.65 5.01
N LEU A 147 -2.23 -19.47 5.43
CA LEU A 147 -3.32 -18.77 4.73
C LEU A 147 -2.91 -18.36 3.31
N ILE A 148 -1.66 -17.93 3.11
CA ILE A 148 -1.10 -17.64 1.78
C ILE A 148 -1.13 -18.91 0.90
N SER A 149 -0.73 -20.05 1.45
CA SER A 149 -0.72 -21.34 0.71
C SER A 149 -2.12 -21.83 0.34
N ASN A 150 -3.13 -21.53 1.15
CA ASN A 150 -4.52 -21.88 0.87
C ASN A 150 -5.15 -20.98 -0.20
N ASP A 151 -4.48 -19.87 -0.51
CA ASP A 151 -4.90 -18.83 -1.43
C ASP A 151 -6.28 -18.21 -1.10
N ALA A 152 -6.45 -16.95 -1.39
CA ALA A 152 -7.73 -16.27 -1.30
C ALA A 152 -7.72 -15.06 -2.23
N PRO A 153 -8.84 -14.70 -2.84
CA PRO A 153 -8.93 -13.49 -3.64
C PRO A 153 -8.85 -12.25 -2.76
N VAL A 154 -8.11 -11.25 -3.24
CA VAL A 154 -8.03 -9.91 -2.67
C VAL A 154 -8.82 -8.98 -3.57
N LYS A 155 -9.91 -8.43 -3.05
CA LYS A 155 -10.84 -7.58 -3.79
C LYS A 155 -10.73 -6.14 -3.32
N THR A 156 -10.89 -5.22 -4.26
CA THR A 156 -10.98 -3.78 -3.96
C THR A 156 -12.26 -3.22 -4.57
N TYR A 157 -12.99 -2.44 -3.77
CA TYR A 157 -14.25 -1.83 -4.19
C TYR A 157 -14.52 -0.57 -3.36
N PHE A 158 -15.53 0.21 -3.75
CA PHE A 158 -15.94 1.40 -3.00
C PHE A 158 -17.25 1.15 -2.28
N LEU A 159 -17.32 1.59 -1.03
CA LEU A 159 -18.56 1.63 -0.24
C LEU A 159 -18.86 3.08 0.15
N ASP A 160 -20.15 3.39 0.31
CA ASP A 160 -20.54 4.64 0.94
C ASP A 160 -19.97 4.72 2.36
N ARG A 161 -19.44 5.89 2.72
CA ARG A 161 -18.77 6.10 4.01
C ARG A 161 -19.64 5.66 5.21
N ASN A 162 -20.93 6.00 5.18
CA ASN A 162 -21.87 5.64 6.25
C ASN A 162 -22.09 4.14 6.35
N GLU A 163 -22.04 3.40 5.26
CA GLU A 163 -22.12 1.94 5.25
C GLU A 163 -20.81 1.31 5.74
N ALA A 164 -19.68 1.81 5.25
CA ALA A 164 -18.37 1.32 5.68
C ALA A 164 -18.17 1.48 7.19
N LEU A 165 -18.55 2.62 7.77
CA LEU A 165 -18.39 2.90 9.20
C LEU A 165 -19.28 2.04 10.13
N LYS A 166 -20.30 1.35 9.60
CA LYS A 166 -21.10 0.38 10.35
C LYS A 166 -20.39 -0.96 10.54
N LEU A 167 -19.33 -1.23 9.75
CA LEU A 167 -18.59 -2.47 9.81
C LEU A 167 -17.51 -2.37 10.90
N PRO A 168 -17.55 -3.21 11.95
CA PRO A 168 -16.65 -3.08 13.11
C PRO A 168 -15.16 -3.25 12.74
N GLU A 169 -14.89 -3.88 11.60
CA GLU A 169 -13.55 -4.25 11.14
C GLU A 169 -12.85 -3.14 10.35
N MET A 170 -13.57 -2.04 10.01
CA MET A 170 -13.10 -1.02 9.08
C MET A 170 -11.90 -0.21 9.57
N VAL A 171 -11.64 -0.12 10.86
CA VAL A 171 -10.57 0.69 11.43
C VAL A 171 -9.71 -0.16 12.36
N LYS A 172 -8.69 -0.80 11.81
CA LYS A 172 -7.67 -1.53 12.57
C LYS A 172 -6.47 -0.67 12.94
N LEU A 173 -6.35 0.53 12.35
CA LEU A 173 -5.40 1.53 12.79
C LEU A 173 -5.91 2.17 14.09
N ALA A 174 -5.10 2.08 15.15
CA ALA A 174 -5.36 2.83 16.37
C ALA A 174 -5.33 4.33 16.05
N GLU A 175 -6.36 5.07 16.48
CA GLU A 175 -6.44 6.53 16.34
C GLU A 175 -6.60 7.08 14.90
N ALA A 176 -6.70 6.24 13.87
CA ALA A 176 -6.93 6.75 12.51
C ALA A 176 -8.40 7.13 12.31
N THR A 177 -8.62 8.37 11.91
CA THR A 177 -9.92 8.80 11.38
C THR A 177 -10.02 8.38 9.91
N PRO A 178 -11.08 7.65 9.51
CA PRO A 178 -11.30 7.35 8.10
C PRO A 178 -11.33 8.62 7.26
N PRO A 179 -10.87 8.59 6.01
CA PRO A 179 -10.93 9.74 5.10
C PRO A 179 -12.32 10.39 5.10
N ALA A 180 -12.36 11.71 4.90
CA ALA A 180 -13.61 12.48 4.86
C ALA A 180 -14.42 12.28 3.57
N ASP A 181 -13.90 11.50 2.63
CA ASP A 181 -14.54 11.21 1.34
C ASP A 181 -15.90 10.52 1.53
N ASP A 182 -16.87 10.83 0.68
CA ASP A 182 -18.21 10.22 0.70
C ASP A 182 -18.17 8.72 0.44
N LYS A 183 -17.16 8.23 -0.25
CA LYS A 183 -16.92 6.82 -0.52
C LYS A 183 -15.53 6.41 -0.05
N LEU A 184 -15.47 5.32 0.68
CA LEU A 184 -14.22 4.71 1.11
C LEU A 184 -13.84 3.55 0.18
N ARG A 185 -12.57 3.51 -0.24
CA ARG A 185 -12.02 2.36 -0.94
C ARG A 185 -11.76 1.27 0.09
N ILE A 186 -12.32 0.09 -0.16
CA ILE A 186 -12.22 -1.08 0.70
C ILE A 186 -11.29 -2.09 0.06
N VAL A 187 -10.43 -2.66 0.88
CA VAL A 187 -9.62 -3.84 0.55
C VAL A 187 -10.13 -5.00 1.38
N GLU A 188 -10.45 -6.11 0.73
CA GLU A 188 -10.97 -7.31 1.34
C GLU A 188 -10.14 -8.53 0.93
N ILE A 189 -9.52 -9.18 1.90
CA ILE A 189 -8.95 -10.52 1.76
C ILE A 189 -10.07 -11.49 2.19
N ALA A 190 -10.62 -12.24 1.23
CA ALA A 190 -11.85 -12.99 1.44
C ALA A 190 -11.77 -13.92 2.67
N GLY A 191 -12.70 -13.72 3.62
CA GLY A 191 -12.78 -14.49 4.85
C GLY A 191 -11.70 -14.20 5.90
N ILE A 192 -10.79 -13.25 5.66
CA ILE A 192 -9.65 -12.98 6.54
C ILE A 192 -9.62 -11.54 7.02
N ASP A 193 -9.69 -10.58 6.11
CA ASP A 193 -9.55 -9.15 6.41
C ASP A 193 -10.47 -8.27 5.56
N LYS A 194 -10.92 -7.17 6.16
CA LYS A 194 -11.67 -6.13 5.46
C LYS A 194 -11.40 -4.79 6.12
N GLN A 195 -10.86 -3.83 5.37
CA GLN A 195 -10.59 -2.50 5.90
C GLN A 195 -10.55 -1.41 4.82
N ALA A 196 -10.74 -0.16 5.23
CA ALA A 196 -10.57 0.99 4.34
C ALA A 196 -9.08 1.23 4.08
N ASP A 197 -8.67 1.17 2.83
CA ASP A 197 -7.29 1.40 2.42
C ASP A 197 -7.17 1.95 1.00
N GLY A 198 -6.26 2.91 0.81
CA GLY A 198 -5.99 3.56 -0.49
C GLY A 198 -4.81 2.96 -1.25
N GLY A 199 -4.07 2.03 -0.65
CA GLY A 199 -2.88 1.44 -1.24
C GLY A 199 -3.16 0.36 -2.28
N LEU A 200 -2.11 -0.13 -2.90
CA LEU A 200 -2.20 -1.19 -3.90
C LEU A 200 -1.92 -2.56 -3.28
N HIS A 201 -2.65 -3.57 -3.77
CA HIS A 201 -2.59 -4.94 -3.26
C HIS A 201 -2.51 -5.93 -4.42
N VAL A 202 -1.98 -7.12 -4.13
CA VAL A 202 -2.05 -8.26 -5.07
C VAL A 202 -3.49 -8.75 -5.22
N ALA A 203 -3.81 -9.40 -6.34
CA ALA A 203 -5.15 -9.91 -6.62
C ALA A 203 -5.43 -11.25 -5.94
N GLN A 204 -4.37 -12.03 -5.68
CA GLN A 204 -4.45 -13.35 -5.04
C GLN A 204 -3.45 -13.43 -3.90
N LEU A 205 -3.86 -14.02 -2.78
CA LEU A 205 -3.04 -14.06 -1.57
C LEU A 205 -1.72 -14.81 -1.78
N LYS A 206 -1.70 -15.84 -2.63
CA LYS A 206 -0.49 -16.61 -2.97
C LYS A 206 0.60 -15.78 -3.64
N GLU A 207 0.26 -14.65 -4.29
CA GLU A 207 1.27 -13.77 -4.89
C GLU A 207 2.23 -13.16 -3.85
N ILE A 208 1.82 -13.11 -2.58
CA ILE A 208 2.70 -12.67 -1.50
C ILE A 208 3.98 -13.52 -1.46
N GLY A 209 3.86 -14.83 -1.74
CA GLY A 209 4.92 -15.80 -1.54
C GLY A 209 4.97 -16.23 -0.08
N ARG A 210 6.06 -15.95 0.63
CA ARG A 210 6.22 -16.29 2.04
C ARG A 210 6.63 -15.08 2.87
N ILE A 211 5.95 -14.85 3.97
CA ILE A 211 6.32 -13.82 4.96
C ILE A 211 7.48 -14.35 5.81
N GLN A 212 8.50 -13.53 5.97
CA GLN A 212 9.64 -13.76 6.83
C GLN A 212 9.70 -12.72 7.93
N LEU A 213 9.71 -13.14 9.19
CA LEU A 213 9.99 -12.29 10.33
C LEU A 213 11.48 -11.96 10.35
N LEU A 214 11.83 -10.68 10.28
CA LEU A 214 13.23 -10.23 10.33
C LEU A 214 13.67 -9.86 11.74
N LYS A 215 12.89 -8.98 12.39
CA LYS A 215 13.27 -8.41 13.69
C LYS A 215 12.05 -8.02 14.50
N LEU A 216 12.19 -8.09 15.83
CA LEU A 216 11.24 -7.56 16.81
C LEU A 216 11.93 -6.52 17.68
N GLU A 217 11.27 -5.40 17.95
CA GLU A 217 11.78 -4.33 18.80
C GLU A 217 10.73 -3.82 19.78
N ASN A 218 11.16 -3.46 20.99
CA ASN A 218 10.36 -2.71 21.92
C ASN A 218 10.41 -1.21 21.57
N LYS A 219 9.24 -0.57 21.49
CA LYS A 219 9.12 0.88 21.24
C LYS A 219 8.44 1.63 22.40
N GLY A 220 8.67 1.18 23.62
CA GLY A 220 8.07 1.70 24.83
C GLY A 220 7.29 0.66 25.60
N LYS A 221 6.51 1.09 26.61
CA LYS A 221 5.80 0.17 27.51
C LYS A 221 4.71 -0.64 26.80
N THR A 222 4.00 -0.02 25.85
CA THR A 222 2.79 -0.56 25.20
C THR A 222 2.90 -0.64 23.69
N ASN A 223 4.09 -0.53 23.10
CA ASN A 223 4.24 -0.55 21.66
C ASN A 223 5.36 -1.49 21.23
N ARG A 224 5.08 -2.34 20.27
CA ARG A 224 5.99 -3.35 19.73
C ARG A 224 6.09 -3.20 18.23
N ARG A 225 7.31 -3.28 17.73
CA ARG A 225 7.63 -3.17 16.31
C ARG A 225 8.08 -4.49 15.74
N LEU A 226 7.47 -4.88 14.65
CA LEU A 226 7.80 -6.04 13.84
C LEU A 226 8.37 -5.56 12.51
N TYR A 227 9.52 -6.12 12.10
CA TYR A 227 10.06 -5.99 10.75
C TYR A 227 9.86 -7.29 10.01
N TYR A 228 9.40 -7.21 8.78
CA TYR A 228 9.17 -8.36 7.92
C TYR A 228 9.57 -8.10 6.48
N ASP A 229 9.77 -9.19 5.78
CA ASP A 229 9.99 -9.25 4.34
C ASP A 229 9.06 -10.28 3.71
N VAL A 230 8.96 -10.27 2.38
CA VAL A 230 8.29 -11.32 1.61
C VAL A 230 9.26 -11.94 0.62
N ILE A 231 9.44 -13.24 0.71
CA ILE A 231 10.24 -14.03 -0.22
C ILE A 231 9.35 -14.37 -1.42
N SER A 232 9.92 -14.38 -2.61
CA SER A 232 9.19 -14.78 -3.82
C SER A 232 8.64 -16.20 -3.71
N PRO A 233 7.50 -16.48 -4.37
CA PRO A 233 6.93 -17.82 -4.46
C PRO A 233 7.90 -18.81 -5.05
#